data_be9c1af0c7261e29e8ebf2a95edb7624
#
_entry.id   be9c1af0c7261e29e8ebf2a95edb7624
#
_cell.length_a   1.000
_cell.length_b   1.000
_cell.length_c   1.000
_cell.angle_alpha   90.00
_cell.angle_beta   90.00
_cell.angle_gamma   90.00
#
_symmetry.space_group_name_H-M   'P 1'
#
loop_
_entity.id
_entity.type
_entity.pdbx_description
1 polymer ?
#
loop_
_entity_poly.entity_id
_entity_poly.type
_entity_poly.pdbx_seq_one_letter_code
_entity_poly.pdbx_strand_id
1 'polypeptide(L)'
;FGSFYFSDYVVGLLPEFIGEQKDDIVVTTTLNPTWQDNAEDAVNTIMDAQGKKKNASQAALVSMMPDGAIKAMVGGRNYRASQFNRVTQALRQPGSSFKLFVYLAGLEAGYTPLSEMVDQPVSIGKWHPRDYTGKYQGAMTLEHAFAESINSIAVQLSEAVGRDKVAAMARRLGISTDIEPDPSIALGAAEVTLLDMTRAYAHLASGGVSVLPYAVTRIQTTDGRLLYDRNAVGGGEVLSQPVVRMMNDMLVAVTTTGTGRGARIGRPVAGKTGTTSDYKDAWFIGFTPNLVTGVWVGNDDTKPMKKVAGGNLPASIWHEYMMTALKKEPVMEIPMQNGPTLINRLLPWLSPSQPLTPPGGTQDAVPTPGAIHTGPAAAQPVQQ
;
A
#
# COMPACT_ATOMS: atom_id res chain seq x y z
N PHE A 1 -24.99 15.56 4.40
CA PHE A 1 -23.98 16.08 3.47
C PHE A 1 -22.67 16.26 4.24
N GLY A 2 -21.78 15.27 4.17
CA GLY A 2 -20.59 15.15 5.00
C GLY A 2 -19.27 15.45 4.29
N SER A 3 -19.26 16.13 3.15
CA SER A 3 -18.05 16.42 2.36
C SER A 3 -17.14 17.52 2.94
N PHE A 4 -17.27 17.88 4.22
CA PHE A 4 -16.55 19.01 4.82
C PHE A 4 -15.02 18.81 4.80
N TYR A 5 -14.51 17.64 5.11
CA TYR A 5 -13.07 17.38 5.03
C TYR A 5 -12.52 17.55 3.61
N PHE A 6 -13.28 17.09 2.61
CA PHE A 6 -12.91 17.27 1.23
C PHE A 6 -13.00 18.75 0.81
N SER A 7 -14.04 19.45 1.23
CA SER A 7 -14.20 20.88 0.92
C SER A 7 -13.08 21.72 1.52
N ASP A 8 -12.72 21.49 2.78
CA ASP A 8 -11.59 22.17 3.43
C ASP A 8 -10.26 21.86 2.71
N TYR A 9 -10.06 20.62 2.31
CA TYR A 9 -8.89 20.22 1.53
C TYR A 9 -8.83 20.99 0.21
N VAL A 10 -9.94 21.08 -0.53
CA VAL A 10 -10.03 21.85 -1.79
C VAL A 10 -9.75 23.33 -1.54
N VAL A 11 -10.39 23.94 -0.54
CA VAL A 11 -10.17 25.36 -0.20
C VAL A 11 -8.71 25.62 0.11
N GLY A 12 -8.05 24.71 0.84
CA GLY A 12 -6.61 24.81 1.15
C GLY A 12 -5.71 24.79 -0.07
N LEU A 13 -6.14 24.18 -1.18
CA LEU A 13 -5.38 24.12 -2.43
C LEU A 13 -5.57 25.34 -3.34
N LEU A 14 -6.65 26.10 -3.18
CA LEU A 14 -6.99 27.20 -4.11
C LEU A 14 -5.87 28.22 -4.31
N PRO A 15 -5.14 28.66 -3.25
CA PRO A 15 -4.05 29.62 -3.44
C PRO A 15 -2.94 29.15 -4.38
N GLU A 16 -2.70 27.82 -4.45
CA GLU A 16 -1.70 27.23 -5.35
C GLU A 16 -2.13 27.32 -6.82
N PHE A 17 -3.44 27.28 -7.11
CA PHE A 17 -3.98 27.31 -8.47
C PHE A 17 -4.19 28.72 -9.00
N ILE A 18 -4.69 29.65 -8.18
CA ILE A 18 -5.19 30.95 -8.63
C ILE A 18 -4.63 32.13 -7.82
N GLY A 19 -3.75 31.88 -6.84
CA GLY A 19 -3.26 32.91 -5.93
C GLY A 19 -4.38 33.55 -5.10
N GLU A 20 -4.18 34.81 -4.67
CA GLU A 20 -5.23 35.58 -4.02
C GLU A 20 -6.32 35.99 -5.04
N GLN A 21 -7.55 35.61 -4.76
CA GLN A 21 -8.69 35.89 -5.63
C GLN A 21 -9.72 36.75 -4.88
N LYS A 22 -10.22 37.80 -5.53
CA LYS A 22 -11.24 38.72 -4.96
C LYS A 22 -12.65 38.46 -5.51
N ASP A 23 -12.73 37.78 -6.66
CA ASP A 23 -14.00 37.48 -7.30
C ASP A 23 -14.60 36.20 -6.71
N ASP A 24 -15.92 36.12 -6.74
CA ASP A 24 -16.60 34.85 -6.43
C ASP A 24 -16.27 33.80 -7.50
N ILE A 25 -15.99 32.61 -7.07
CA ILE A 25 -15.54 31.51 -7.93
C ILE A 25 -16.43 30.28 -7.84
N VAL A 26 -16.47 29.53 -8.93
CA VAL A 26 -17.04 28.18 -9.02
C VAL A 26 -15.91 27.19 -9.22
N VAL A 27 -15.79 26.23 -8.28
CA VAL A 27 -14.79 25.16 -8.32
C VAL A 27 -15.46 23.85 -8.69
N THR A 28 -15.06 23.28 -9.82
CA THR A 28 -15.48 21.93 -10.21
C THR A 28 -14.49 20.93 -9.65
N THR A 29 -15.00 19.97 -8.88
CA THR A 29 -14.18 18.99 -8.17
C THR A 29 -14.37 17.58 -8.71
N THR A 30 -13.51 16.66 -8.26
CA THR A 30 -13.56 15.23 -8.61
C THR A 30 -14.51 14.42 -7.72
N LEU A 31 -15.06 15.02 -6.64
CA LEU A 31 -15.87 14.31 -5.66
C LEU A 31 -17.05 13.60 -6.32
N ASN A 32 -17.29 12.36 -5.87
CA ASN A 32 -18.52 11.64 -6.17
C ASN A 32 -19.40 11.65 -4.93
N PRO A 33 -20.53 12.40 -4.91
CA PRO A 33 -21.36 12.54 -3.71
C PRO A 33 -21.87 11.21 -3.16
N THR A 34 -22.30 10.29 -4.04
CA THR A 34 -22.77 8.96 -3.62
C THR A 34 -21.65 8.14 -2.98
N TRP A 35 -20.46 8.16 -3.56
CA TRP A 35 -19.32 7.45 -2.98
C TRP A 35 -18.83 8.09 -1.70
N GLN A 36 -18.93 9.42 -1.57
CA GLN A 36 -18.65 10.12 -0.32
C GLN A 36 -19.61 9.70 0.80
N ASP A 37 -20.92 9.68 0.53
CA ASP A 37 -21.92 9.22 1.50
C ASP A 37 -21.66 7.76 1.90
N ASN A 38 -21.39 6.88 0.94
CA ASN A 38 -21.03 5.48 1.21
C ASN A 38 -19.77 5.35 2.07
N ALA A 39 -18.78 6.22 1.88
CA ALA A 39 -17.54 6.20 2.66
C ALA A 39 -17.77 6.61 4.13
N GLU A 40 -18.57 7.64 4.35
CA GLU A 40 -18.96 8.09 5.69
C GLU A 40 -19.79 7.03 6.42
N ASP A 41 -20.76 6.44 5.71
CA ASP A 41 -21.59 5.35 6.25
C ASP A 41 -20.74 4.13 6.64
N ALA A 42 -19.79 3.71 5.78
CA ALA A 42 -18.91 2.59 6.08
C ALA A 42 -18.04 2.84 7.31
N VAL A 43 -17.42 4.03 7.40
CA VAL A 43 -16.61 4.42 8.56
C VAL A 43 -17.48 4.42 9.83
N ASN A 44 -18.62 5.09 9.82
CA ASN A 44 -19.44 5.25 11.00
C ASN A 44 -20.10 3.94 11.42
N THR A 45 -20.67 3.16 10.50
CA THR A 45 -21.30 1.87 10.80
C THR A 45 -20.35 0.91 11.51
N ILE A 46 -19.15 0.74 10.99
CA ILE A 46 -18.15 -0.18 11.57
C ILE A 46 -17.62 0.37 12.90
N MET A 47 -17.31 1.66 12.98
CA MET A 47 -16.76 2.26 14.18
C MET A 47 -17.80 2.37 15.32
N ASP A 48 -19.08 2.61 15.04
CA ASP A 48 -20.15 2.62 16.04
C ASP A 48 -20.37 1.22 16.60
N ALA A 49 -20.32 0.19 15.77
CA ALA A 49 -20.50 -1.20 16.19
C ALA A 49 -19.33 -1.73 17.03
N GLN A 50 -18.08 -1.35 16.70
CA GLN A 50 -16.89 -2.01 17.24
C GLN A 50 -15.87 -1.09 17.90
N GLY A 51 -15.82 0.20 17.53
CA GLY A 51 -14.75 1.12 17.94
C GLY A 51 -14.58 1.18 19.46
N LYS A 52 -15.64 1.41 20.22
CA LYS A 52 -15.59 1.49 21.68
C LYS A 52 -15.04 0.22 22.34
N LYS A 53 -15.52 -0.97 21.88
CA LYS A 53 -15.06 -2.27 22.40
C LYS A 53 -13.59 -2.51 22.13
N LYS A 54 -13.09 -1.98 21.01
CA LYS A 54 -11.72 -2.13 20.53
C LYS A 54 -10.78 -1.00 20.98
N ASN A 55 -11.25 -0.03 21.77
CA ASN A 55 -10.51 1.17 22.12
C ASN A 55 -9.94 1.87 20.87
N ALA A 56 -10.76 1.96 19.83
CA ALA A 56 -10.46 2.66 18.58
C ALA A 56 -11.43 3.83 18.46
N SER A 57 -10.92 5.05 18.50
CA SER A 57 -11.75 6.26 18.56
C SER A 57 -11.93 6.93 17.20
N GLN A 58 -10.96 6.78 16.29
CA GLN A 58 -10.94 7.43 15.00
C GLN A 58 -10.68 6.47 13.85
N ALA A 59 -11.18 6.87 12.68
CA ALA A 59 -10.90 6.25 11.41
C ALA A 59 -10.89 7.31 10.32
N ALA A 60 -10.13 7.07 9.26
CA ALA A 60 -10.08 7.89 8.06
C ALA A 60 -10.09 7.00 6.81
N LEU A 61 -10.65 7.54 5.72
CA LEU A 61 -10.72 6.88 4.43
C LEU A 61 -10.48 7.88 3.32
N VAL A 62 -9.68 7.49 2.34
CA VAL A 62 -9.57 8.20 1.06
C VAL A 62 -9.71 7.21 -0.08
N SER A 63 -10.46 7.61 -1.10
CA SER A 63 -10.69 6.80 -2.29
C SER A 63 -10.45 7.62 -3.54
N MET A 64 -9.70 7.08 -4.49
CA MET A 64 -9.35 7.73 -5.75
C MET A 64 -9.41 6.76 -6.92
N MET A 65 -9.65 7.29 -8.11
CA MET A 65 -9.48 6.55 -9.35
C MET A 65 -7.99 6.21 -9.57
N PRO A 66 -7.65 5.21 -10.40
CA PRO A 66 -6.25 4.90 -10.72
C PRO A 66 -5.46 6.07 -11.32
N ASP A 67 -6.13 7.07 -11.90
CA ASP A 67 -5.51 8.30 -12.42
C ASP A 67 -5.25 9.37 -11.35
N GLY A 68 -5.66 9.12 -10.11
CA GLY A 68 -5.49 10.02 -8.96
C GLY A 68 -6.70 10.92 -8.64
N ALA A 69 -7.80 10.88 -9.40
CA ALA A 69 -9.00 11.65 -9.11
C ALA A 69 -9.61 11.23 -7.76
N ILE A 70 -9.56 12.09 -6.75
CA ILE A 70 -10.10 11.80 -5.41
C ILE A 70 -11.63 11.83 -5.48
N LYS A 71 -12.25 10.71 -5.15
CA LYS A 71 -13.71 10.51 -5.24
C LYS A 71 -14.42 10.56 -3.90
N ALA A 72 -13.72 10.25 -2.81
CA ALA A 72 -14.22 10.34 -1.44
C ALA A 72 -13.08 10.63 -0.47
N MET A 73 -13.37 11.40 0.57
CA MET A 73 -12.41 11.72 1.64
C MET A 73 -13.14 11.87 2.97
N VAL A 74 -12.82 11.00 3.92
CA VAL A 74 -13.34 11.01 5.29
C VAL A 74 -12.17 11.20 6.23
N GLY A 75 -11.95 12.41 6.72
CA GLY A 75 -10.80 12.75 7.57
C GLY A 75 -10.96 12.39 9.05
N GLY A 76 -12.13 11.88 9.44
CA GLY A 76 -12.46 11.50 10.81
C GLY A 76 -13.94 11.17 10.95
N ARG A 77 -14.35 10.68 12.12
CA ARG A 77 -15.73 10.26 12.37
C ARG A 77 -16.74 11.40 12.48
N ASN A 78 -16.30 12.57 12.94
CA ASN A 78 -17.19 13.70 13.18
C ASN A 78 -16.44 15.02 12.94
N TYR A 79 -16.74 15.67 11.82
CA TYR A 79 -16.13 16.94 11.45
C TYR A 79 -16.41 18.06 12.45
N ARG A 80 -17.63 18.12 13.03
CA ARG A 80 -17.99 19.16 14.01
C ARG A 80 -17.18 19.03 15.32
N ALA A 81 -16.84 17.80 15.70
CA ALA A 81 -16.04 17.53 16.88
C ALA A 81 -14.54 17.76 16.63
N SER A 82 -14.06 17.47 15.42
CA SER A 82 -12.66 17.66 15.04
C SER A 82 -12.54 17.87 13.53
N GLN A 83 -12.04 19.03 13.14
CA GLN A 83 -11.77 19.38 11.74
C GLN A 83 -10.41 18.86 11.24
N PHE A 84 -9.62 18.28 12.12
CA PHE A 84 -8.33 17.68 11.77
C PHE A 84 -8.51 16.56 10.77
N ASN A 85 -7.99 16.77 9.55
CA ASN A 85 -8.13 15.82 8.45
C ASN A 85 -7.03 14.75 8.52
N ARG A 86 -7.38 13.56 9.01
CA ARG A 86 -6.43 12.45 9.19
C ARG A 86 -5.99 11.79 7.89
N VAL A 87 -6.60 12.15 6.76
CA VAL A 87 -6.14 11.73 5.43
C VAL A 87 -4.86 12.46 5.01
N THR A 88 -4.79 13.78 5.28
CA THR A 88 -3.75 14.66 4.75
C THR A 88 -2.83 15.26 5.80
N GLN A 89 -3.28 15.36 7.07
CA GLN A 89 -2.55 16.05 8.13
C GLN A 89 -1.96 15.12 9.18
N ALA A 90 -2.56 13.93 9.42
CA ALA A 90 -2.03 12.98 10.39
C ALA A 90 -0.80 12.28 9.84
N LEU A 91 0.28 12.30 10.60
CA LEU A 91 1.49 11.52 10.35
C LEU A 91 1.47 10.30 11.27
N ARG A 92 1.36 9.12 10.68
CA ARG A 92 1.20 7.85 11.39
C ARG A 92 2.10 6.78 10.80
N GLN A 93 2.56 5.86 11.64
CA GLN A 93 3.38 4.74 11.18
C GLN A 93 2.54 3.76 10.33
N PRO A 94 2.93 3.50 9.07
CA PRO A 94 2.18 2.60 8.18
C PRO A 94 2.33 1.12 8.55
N GLY A 95 3.30 0.77 9.38
CA GLY A 95 3.60 -0.61 9.73
C GLY A 95 3.82 -1.46 8.48
N SER A 96 3.29 -2.68 8.48
CA SER A 96 3.47 -3.63 7.37
C SER A 96 2.91 -3.21 6.02
N SER A 97 2.10 -2.14 5.93
CA SER A 97 1.69 -1.62 4.62
C SER A 97 2.86 -0.99 3.86
N PHE A 98 3.93 -0.59 4.56
CA PHE A 98 5.19 -0.09 3.99
C PHE A 98 5.99 -1.19 3.26
N LYS A 99 5.74 -2.47 3.54
CA LYS A 99 6.40 -3.59 2.87
C LYS A 99 6.23 -3.56 1.34
N LEU A 100 5.23 -2.86 0.82
CA LEU A 100 5.11 -2.59 -0.61
C LEU A 100 6.44 -2.10 -1.21
N PHE A 101 7.07 -1.11 -0.58
CA PHE A 101 8.31 -0.51 -1.09
C PHE A 101 9.51 -1.46 -0.99
N VAL A 102 9.57 -2.24 0.07
CA VAL A 102 10.62 -3.27 0.26
C VAL A 102 10.56 -4.31 -0.85
N TYR A 103 9.35 -4.84 -1.11
CA TYR A 103 9.16 -5.89 -2.11
C TYR A 103 9.30 -5.35 -3.53
N LEU A 104 8.82 -4.15 -3.83
CA LEU A 104 9.06 -3.50 -5.12
C LEU A 104 10.55 -3.31 -5.40
N ALA A 105 11.31 -2.84 -4.41
CA ALA A 105 12.77 -2.73 -4.53
C ALA A 105 13.43 -4.10 -4.74
N GLY A 106 12.91 -5.14 -4.09
CA GLY A 106 13.34 -6.53 -4.30
C GLY A 106 13.09 -7.01 -5.71
N LEU A 107 11.87 -6.80 -6.24
CA LEU A 107 11.51 -7.19 -7.61
C LEU A 107 12.40 -6.46 -8.66
N GLU A 108 12.68 -5.17 -8.47
CA GLU A 108 13.60 -4.44 -9.34
C GLU A 108 15.06 -4.92 -9.21
N ALA A 109 15.43 -5.49 -8.08
CA ALA A 109 16.74 -6.10 -7.86
C ALA A 109 16.87 -7.54 -8.43
N GLY A 110 15.81 -8.06 -9.06
CA GLY A 110 15.81 -9.38 -9.71
C GLY A 110 15.17 -10.50 -8.89
N TYR A 111 14.69 -10.24 -7.68
CA TYR A 111 13.85 -11.21 -6.97
C TYR A 111 12.50 -11.38 -7.68
N THR A 112 11.86 -12.52 -7.43
CA THR A 112 10.54 -12.83 -7.99
C THR A 112 9.59 -13.27 -6.87
N PRO A 113 8.27 -13.34 -7.10
CA PRO A 113 7.33 -13.90 -6.14
C PRO A 113 7.69 -15.32 -5.67
N LEU A 114 8.35 -16.11 -6.53
CA LEU A 114 8.78 -17.49 -6.24
C LEU A 114 10.17 -17.59 -5.61
N SER A 115 10.93 -16.50 -5.50
CA SER A 115 12.20 -16.50 -4.77
C SER A 115 11.98 -16.91 -3.33
N GLU A 116 12.85 -17.76 -2.78
CA GLU A 116 12.73 -18.28 -1.44
C GLU A 116 13.64 -17.53 -0.46
N MET A 117 13.14 -17.30 0.73
CA MET A 117 13.88 -16.85 1.92
C MET A 117 13.45 -17.63 3.14
N VAL A 118 14.29 -17.63 4.17
CA VAL A 118 14.03 -18.38 5.40
C VAL A 118 13.50 -17.44 6.48
N ASP A 119 12.29 -17.73 6.95
CA ASP A 119 11.74 -17.09 8.15
C ASP A 119 12.47 -17.63 9.38
N GLN A 120 13.31 -16.80 9.96
CA GLN A 120 14.19 -17.11 11.09
C GLN A 120 14.48 -15.85 11.92
N PRO A 121 15.01 -15.99 13.15
CA PRO A 121 15.47 -14.85 13.92
C PRO A 121 16.47 -14.00 13.16
N VAL A 122 16.24 -12.68 13.15
CA VAL A 122 17.12 -11.68 12.50
C VAL A 122 17.64 -10.73 13.56
N SER A 123 18.91 -10.34 13.44
CA SER A 123 19.57 -9.35 14.29
C SER A 123 20.35 -8.37 13.45
N ILE A 124 20.10 -7.08 13.66
CA ILE A 124 20.86 -6.00 13.02
C ILE A 124 21.41 -5.12 14.15
N GLY A 125 22.69 -5.31 14.46
CA GLY A 125 23.30 -4.75 15.65
C GLY A 125 22.56 -5.22 16.91
N LYS A 126 21.98 -4.27 17.67
CA LYS A 126 21.20 -4.55 18.89
C LYS A 126 19.70 -4.71 18.62
N TRP A 127 19.24 -4.49 17.38
CA TRP A 127 17.83 -4.60 17.03
C TRP A 127 17.45 -6.01 16.62
N HIS A 128 16.37 -6.53 17.23
CA HIS A 128 15.88 -7.89 17.06
C HIS A 128 14.37 -7.84 16.71
N PRO A 129 14.01 -7.64 15.45
CA PRO A 129 12.61 -7.66 15.03
C PRO A 129 12.00 -9.04 15.27
N ARG A 130 10.72 -9.08 15.65
CA ARG A 130 9.97 -10.32 15.85
C ARG A 130 8.82 -10.40 14.88
N ASP A 131 8.47 -11.61 14.47
CA ASP A 131 7.24 -11.84 13.76
C ASP A 131 6.03 -11.70 14.69
N TYR A 132 4.89 -11.36 14.11
CA TYR A 132 3.66 -11.10 14.85
C TYR A 132 3.23 -12.28 15.74
N THR A 133 3.43 -13.50 15.25
CA THR A 133 3.10 -14.74 16.00
C THR A 133 4.17 -15.15 17.01
N GLY A 134 5.37 -14.58 16.94
CA GLY A 134 6.54 -15.00 17.70
C GLY A 134 7.07 -16.38 17.33
N LYS A 135 6.61 -16.97 16.22
CA LYS A 135 7.03 -18.27 15.69
C LYS A 135 7.60 -18.11 14.30
N TYR A 136 8.66 -18.83 14.02
CA TYR A 136 9.31 -18.88 12.71
C TYR A 136 8.86 -20.12 11.93
N GLN A 137 8.68 -19.97 10.62
CA GLN A 137 8.07 -20.97 9.75
C GLN A 137 9.08 -21.64 8.79
N GLY A 138 10.34 -21.16 8.75
CA GLY A 138 11.36 -21.70 7.87
C GLY A 138 11.30 -21.17 6.44
N ALA A 139 11.74 -21.98 5.48
CA ALA A 139 11.81 -21.57 4.07
C ALA A 139 10.41 -21.36 3.47
N MET A 140 10.26 -20.26 2.75
CA MET A 140 9.02 -19.93 2.04
C MET A 140 9.28 -18.98 0.86
N THR A 141 8.34 -18.90 -0.07
CA THR A 141 8.41 -17.95 -1.18
C THR A 141 8.15 -16.52 -0.71
N LEU A 142 8.68 -15.54 -1.43
CA LEU A 142 8.42 -14.11 -1.15
C LEU A 142 6.93 -13.76 -1.24
N GLU A 143 6.18 -14.39 -2.17
CA GLU A 143 4.73 -14.21 -2.26
C GLU A 143 4.03 -14.65 -0.97
N HIS A 144 4.36 -15.84 -0.46
CA HIS A 144 3.79 -16.33 0.80
C HIS A 144 4.18 -15.43 1.98
N ALA A 145 5.46 -15.04 2.07
CA ALA A 145 5.96 -14.15 3.10
C ALA A 145 5.25 -12.77 3.09
N PHE A 146 4.98 -12.23 1.89
CA PHE A 146 4.26 -10.98 1.74
C PHE A 146 2.78 -11.13 2.12
N ALA A 147 2.13 -12.21 1.69
CA ALA A 147 0.74 -12.51 1.99
C ALA A 147 0.50 -12.66 3.50
N GLU A 148 1.37 -13.39 4.21
CA GLU A 148 1.35 -13.57 5.66
C GLU A 148 2.03 -12.44 6.43
N SER A 149 2.62 -11.47 5.71
CA SER A 149 3.25 -10.28 6.30
C SER A 149 4.41 -10.60 7.25
N ILE A 150 5.26 -11.56 6.91
CA ILE A 150 6.40 -12.00 7.72
C ILE A 150 7.43 -10.87 7.87
N ASN A 151 7.77 -10.53 9.11
CA ASN A 151 8.68 -9.42 9.41
C ASN A 151 10.13 -9.77 9.13
N SER A 152 10.56 -10.98 9.56
CA SER A 152 11.96 -11.43 9.40
C SER A 152 12.40 -11.41 7.94
N ILE A 153 11.54 -11.85 7.03
CA ILE A 153 11.81 -11.88 5.58
C ILE A 153 11.83 -10.46 5.00
N ALA A 154 10.88 -9.60 5.40
CA ALA A 154 10.89 -8.21 4.93
C ALA A 154 12.18 -7.47 5.33
N VAL A 155 12.66 -7.69 6.54
CA VAL A 155 13.93 -7.13 7.02
C VAL A 155 15.11 -7.69 6.24
N GLN A 156 15.19 -9.02 6.06
CA GLN A 156 16.25 -9.65 5.27
C GLN A 156 16.27 -9.15 3.83
N LEU A 157 15.11 -8.99 3.19
CA LEU A 157 14.99 -8.49 1.83
C LEU A 157 15.45 -7.02 1.75
N SER A 158 15.05 -6.18 2.71
CA SER A 158 15.49 -4.78 2.79
C SER A 158 17.01 -4.65 2.93
N GLU A 159 17.63 -5.49 3.78
CA GLU A 159 19.10 -5.52 3.93
C GLU A 159 19.80 -6.00 2.65
N ALA A 160 19.27 -7.05 2.00
CA ALA A 160 19.84 -7.61 0.78
C ALA A 160 19.78 -6.64 -0.40
N VAL A 161 18.70 -5.87 -0.52
CA VAL A 161 18.50 -4.88 -1.60
C VAL A 161 19.23 -3.58 -1.32
N GLY A 162 19.28 -3.18 -0.06
CA GLY A 162 19.78 -1.91 0.43
C GLY A 162 18.65 -0.95 0.84
N ARG A 163 18.72 -0.47 2.08
CA ARG A 163 17.71 0.43 2.69
C ARG A 163 17.55 1.73 1.89
N ASP A 164 18.62 2.27 1.31
CA ASP A 164 18.56 3.46 0.46
C ASP A 164 17.64 3.25 -0.76
N LYS A 165 17.66 2.06 -1.36
CA LYS A 165 16.80 1.72 -2.49
C LYS A 165 15.34 1.60 -2.06
N VAL A 166 15.09 1.09 -0.85
CA VAL A 166 13.74 1.04 -0.27
C VAL A 166 13.21 2.45 -0.02
N ALA A 167 14.02 3.33 0.60
CA ALA A 167 13.66 4.72 0.81
C ALA A 167 13.44 5.48 -0.51
N ALA A 168 14.29 5.24 -1.52
CA ALA A 168 14.16 5.82 -2.86
C ALA A 168 12.87 5.34 -3.54
N MET A 169 12.48 4.07 -3.38
CA MET A 169 11.23 3.53 -3.89
C MET A 169 10.02 4.23 -3.26
N ALA A 170 10.02 4.41 -1.93
CA ALA A 170 8.95 5.11 -1.23
C ALA A 170 8.79 6.56 -1.75
N ARG A 171 9.90 7.31 -1.87
CA ARG A 171 9.89 8.67 -2.44
C ARG A 171 9.41 8.69 -3.88
N ARG A 172 9.86 7.76 -4.72
CA ARG A 172 9.46 7.63 -6.13
C ARG A 172 7.95 7.41 -6.28
N LEU A 173 7.34 6.66 -5.37
CA LEU A 173 5.90 6.41 -5.37
C LEU A 173 5.10 7.45 -4.57
N GLY A 174 5.72 8.55 -4.15
CA GLY A 174 5.04 9.74 -3.68
C GLY A 174 4.92 9.91 -2.18
N ILE A 175 5.68 9.16 -1.37
CA ILE A 175 5.81 9.47 0.05
C ILE A 175 6.53 10.81 0.18
N SER A 176 5.86 11.78 0.79
CA SER A 176 6.32 13.17 0.89
C SER A 176 7.10 13.45 2.17
N THR A 177 6.94 12.61 3.19
CA THR A 177 7.70 12.72 4.44
C THR A 177 9.12 12.19 4.27
N ASP A 178 10.02 12.62 5.14
CA ASP A 178 11.39 12.15 5.14
C ASP A 178 11.47 10.69 5.61
N ILE A 179 12.13 9.86 4.83
CA ILE A 179 12.29 8.42 5.09
C ILE A 179 13.76 8.13 5.28
N GLU A 180 14.15 7.93 6.53
CA GLU A 180 15.51 7.55 6.90
C GLU A 180 15.75 6.07 6.59
N PRO A 181 16.89 5.72 5.97
CA PRO A 181 17.21 4.33 5.61
C PRO A 181 17.78 3.54 6.80
N ASP A 182 17.08 3.51 7.91
CA ASP A 182 17.44 2.73 9.09
C ASP A 182 16.92 1.28 9.04
N PRO A 183 17.36 0.38 9.92
CA PRO A 183 16.92 -1.03 9.90
C PRO A 183 15.42 -1.21 10.03
N SER A 184 14.71 -0.32 10.71
CA SER A 184 13.27 -0.43 10.98
C SER A 184 12.41 0.03 9.80
N ILE A 185 13.02 0.60 8.73
CA ILE A 185 12.33 1.02 7.51
C ILE A 185 11.48 -0.11 6.92
N ALA A 186 11.99 -1.35 6.94
CA ALA A 186 11.32 -2.52 6.40
C ALA A 186 9.97 -2.82 7.09
N LEU A 187 9.78 -2.34 8.32
CA LEU A 187 8.58 -2.56 9.11
C LEU A 187 7.68 -1.32 9.22
N GLY A 188 8.01 -0.25 8.46
CA GLY A 188 7.20 0.95 8.38
C GLY A 188 7.22 1.78 9.67
N ALA A 189 8.40 2.01 10.23
CA ALA A 189 8.58 2.84 11.43
C ALA A 189 8.50 4.36 11.13
N ALA A 190 8.78 4.78 9.89
CA ALA A 190 8.66 6.18 9.48
C ALA A 190 7.19 6.59 9.34
N GLU A 191 6.86 7.80 9.80
CA GLU A 191 5.50 8.32 9.75
C GLU A 191 5.15 8.88 8.37
N VAL A 192 3.93 8.61 7.91
CA VAL A 192 3.42 8.99 6.59
C VAL A 192 1.95 9.43 6.68
N THR A 193 1.43 10.06 5.63
CA THR A 193 -0.01 10.35 5.51
C THR A 193 -0.77 9.20 4.87
N LEU A 194 -2.07 9.11 5.14
CA LEU A 194 -2.95 8.14 4.46
C LEU A 194 -3.04 8.42 2.95
N LEU A 195 -3.04 9.70 2.57
CA LEU A 195 -3.07 10.10 1.16
C LEU A 195 -1.85 9.60 0.40
N ASP A 196 -0.65 9.81 0.95
CA ASP A 196 0.61 9.37 0.31
C ASP A 196 0.67 7.84 0.16
N MET A 197 0.29 7.11 1.20
CA MET A 197 0.24 5.65 1.13
C MET A 197 -0.78 5.17 0.09
N THR A 198 -1.96 5.77 0.03
CA THR A 198 -2.98 5.41 -0.97
C THR A 198 -2.50 5.73 -2.39
N ARG A 199 -1.83 6.87 -2.57
CA ARG A 199 -1.15 7.24 -3.83
C ARG A 199 -0.14 6.19 -4.28
N ALA A 200 0.68 5.69 -3.35
CA ALA A 200 1.67 4.67 -3.67
C ALA A 200 1.04 3.41 -4.29
N TYR A 201 -0.08 2.95 -3.73
CA TYR A 201 -0.84 1.82 -4.27
C TYR A 201 -1.55 2.15 -5.60
N ALA A 202 -1.93 3.41 -5.81
CA ALA A 202 -2.52 3.85 -7.07
C ALA A 202 -1.58 3.67 -8.27
N HIS A 203 -0.25 3.76 -8.08
CA HIS A 203 0.72 3.46 -9.13
C HIS A 203 0.62 2.02 -9.64
N LEU A 204 0.29 1.05 -8.77
CA LEU A 204 0.05 -0.34 -9.18
C LEU A 204 -1.27 -0.48 -9.93
N ALA A 205 -2.33 0.16 -9.41
CA ALA A 205 -3.66 0.16 -10.06
C ALA A 205 -3.65 0.83 -11.43
N SER A 206 -2.78 1.83 -11.64
CA SER A 206 -2.60 2.54 -12.92
C SER A 206 -1.70 1.77 -13.92
N GLY A 207 -1.19 0.59 -13.54
CA GLY A 207 -0.27 -0.17 -14.38
C GLY A 207 1.17 0.35 -14.38
N GLY A 208 1.61 1.01 -13.31
CA GLY A 208 2.98 1.53 -13.15
C GLY A 208 3.19 2.95 -13.66
N VAL A 209 2.13 3.63 -14.05
CA VAL A 209 2.18 5.04 -14.47
C VAL A 209 2.20 5.96 -13.24
N SER A 210 2.91 7.08 -13.35
CA SER A 210 2.97 8.09 -12.29
C SER A 210 1.58 8.65 -11.98
N VAL A 211 1.21 8.65 -10.70
CA VAL A 211 -0.08 9.15 -10.20
C VAL A 211 0.15 10.34 -9.28
N LEU A 212 -0.56 11.42 -9.56
CA LEU A 212 -0.66 12.58 -8.67
C LEU A 212 -2.12 12.75 -8.25
N PRO A 213 -2.45 12.59 -6.97
CA PRO A 213 -3.82 12.81 -6.50
C PRO A 213 -4.30 14.23 -6.79
N TYR A 214 -5.53 14.37 -7.22
CA TYR A 214 -6.14 15.67 -7.49
C TYR A 214 -7.61 15.71 -7.09
N ALA A 215 -8.06 16.89 -6.70
CA ALA A 215 -9.43 17.14 -6.24
C ALA A 215 -10.14 18.19 -7.09
N VAL A 216 -9.42 19.02 -7.85
CA VAL A 216 -9.95 20.13 -8.63
C VAL A 216 -9.71 19.88 -10.11
N THR A 217 -10.76 20.03 -10.92
CA THR A 217 -10.68 19.91 -12.38
C THR A 217 -10.78 21.25 -13.10
N ARG A 218 -11.57 22.20 -12.55
CA ARG A 218 -11.75 23.51 -13.15
C ARG A 218 -12.07 24.56 -12.08
N ILE A 219 -11.59 25.77 -12.29
CA ILE A 219 -11.96 26.97 -11.50
C ILE A 219 -12.31 28.08 -12.47
N GLN A 220 -13.45 28.71 -12.27
CA GLN A 220 -13.91 29.86 -13.03
C GLN A 220 -14.59 30.88 -12.13
N THR A 221 -14.63 32.13 -12.54
CA THR A 221 -15.43 33.17 -11.87
C THR A 221 -16.92 32.93 -12.13
N THR A 222 -17.78 33.53 -11.34
CA THR A 222 -19.25 33.39 -11.51
C THR A 222 -19.77 33.95 -12.83
N ASP A 223 -19.04 34.86 -13.46
CA ASP A 223 -19.31 35.40 -14.80
C ASP A 223 -18.72 34.53 -15.94
N GLY A 224 -18.07 33.40 -15.60
CA GLY A 224 -17.60 32.39 -16.56
C GLY A 224 -16.16 32.55 -17.02
N ARG A 225 -15.38 33.49 -16.50
CA ARG A 225 -13.94 33.63 -16.84
C ARG A 225 -13.16 32.45 -16.26
N LEU A 226 -12.48 31.72 -17.13
CA LEU A 226 -11.66 30.57 -16.74
C LEU A 226 -10.40 31.03 -15.99
N LEU A 227 -10.17 30.48 -14.79
CA LEU A 227 -8.99 30.71 -13.97
C LEU A 227 -8.03 29.51 -13.96
N TYR A 228 -8.57 28.29 -13.95
CA TYR A 228 -7.80 27.06 -13.99
C TYR A 228 -8.59 25.98 -14.72
N ASP A 229 -7.91 25.22 -15.55
CA ASP A 229 -8.43 24.00 -16.17
C ASP A 229 -7.34 22.92 -16.11
N ARG A 230 -7.68 21.76 -15.56
CA ARG A 230 -6.73 20.68 -15.43
C ARG A 230 -6.45 20.07 -16.79
N ASN A 231 -5.25 20.28 -17.29
CA ASN A 231 -4.73 19.51 -18.42
C ASN A 231 -4.21 18.17 -17.91
N ALA A 232 -4.90 17.09 -18.24
CA ALA A 232 -4.44 15.73 -17.94
C ALA A 232 -3.20 15.44 -18.79
N VAL A 233 -2.02 15.71 -18.24
CA VAL A 233 -0.77 15.20 -18.80
C VAL A 233 -0.60 13.81 -18.24
N GLY A 234 -0.57 12.79 -19.09
CA GLY A 234 -0.27 11.41 -18.70
C GLY A 234 1.08 11.37 -18.00
N GLY A 235 1.14 10.75 -16.83
CA GLY A 235 2.38 10.53 -16.11
C GLY A 235 3.30 9.56 -16.87
N GLY A 236 4.62 9.72 -16.71
CA GLY A 236 5.59 8.73 -17.21
C GLY A 236 5.52 7.42 -16.44
N GLU A 237 6.11 6.36 -17.00
CA GLU A 237 6.27 5.08 -16.32
C GLU A 237 7.21 5.25 -15.10
N VAL A 238 6.77 4.79 -13.94
CA VAL A 238 7.55 4.76 -12.69
C VAL A 238 7.84 3.34 -12.20
N LEU A 239 7.08 2.37 -12.68
CA LEU A 239 7.29 0.93 -12.46
C LEU A 239 7.10 0.20 -13.77
N SER A 240 8.01 -0.69 -14.12
CA SER A 240 7.90 -1.50 -15.34
C SER A 240 6.74 -2.50 -15.26
N GLN A 241 6.15 -2.85 -16.40
CA GLN A 241 5.02 -3.78 -16.47
C GLN A 241 5.31 -5.15 -15.81
N PRO A 242 6.50 -5.77 -15.99
CA PRO A 242 6.80 -7.02 -15.29
C PRO A 242 6.78 -6.87 -13.77
N VAL A 243 7.34 -5.77 -13.22
CA VAL A 243 7.35 -5.49 -11.78
C VAL A 243 5.94 -5.28 -11.25
N VAL A 244 5.10 -4.51 -11.97
CA VAL A 244 3.69 -4.30 -11.61
C VAL A 244 2.94 -5.63 -11.54
N ARG A 245 3.08 -6.50 -12.53
CA ARG A 245 2.39 -7.80 -12.58
C ARG A 245 2.84 -8.72 -11.44
N MET A 246 4.14 -8.81 -11.17
CA MET A 246 4.67 -9.58 -10.04
C MET A 246 4.18 -9.05 -8.70
N MET A 247 4.16 -7.71 -8.53
CA MET A 247 3.65 -7.13 -7.28
C MET A 247 2.14 -7.35 -7.12
N ASN A 248 1.38 -7.31 -8.20
CA ASN A 248 -0.04 -7.61 -8.18
C ASN A 248 -0.33 -9.06 -7.78
N ASP A 249 0.48 -10.05 -8.21
CA ASP A 249 0.38 -11.43 -7.71
C ASP A 249 0.45 -11.47 -6.18
N MET A 250 1.45 -10.80 -5.61
CA MET A 250 1.66 -10.74 -4.15
C MET A 250 0.53 -10.00 -3.42
N LEU A 251 0.06 -8.87 -3.97
CA LEU A 251 -1.02 -8.07 -3.39
C LEU A 251 -2.37 -8.82 -3.42
N VAL A 252 -2.64 -9.60 -4.47
CA VAL A 252 -3.82 -10.46 -4.56
C VAL A 252 -3.71 -11.62 -3.59
N ALA A 253 -2.52 -12.20 -3.38
CA ALA A 253 -2.31 -13.25 -2.40
C ALA A 253 -2.67 -12.80 -0.97
N VAL A 254 -2.40 -11.54 -0.60
CA VAL A 254 -2.81 -10.96 0.70
C VAL A 254 -4.30 -11.10 0.95
N THR A 255 -5.14 -10.86 -0.06
CA THR A 255 -6.60 -10.88 0.07
C THR A 255 -7.20 -12.26 -0.18
N THR A 256 -6.49 -13.17 -0.84
CA THR A 256 -6.97 -14.52 -1.12
C THR A 256 -6.58 -15.52 -0.03
N THR A 257 -5.34 -15.55 0.38
CA THR A 257 -4.80 -16.52 1.35
C THR A 257 -4.25 -15.87 2.61
N GLY A 258 -3.82 -14.62 2.52
CA GLY A 258 -3.07 -13.91 3.56
C GLY A 258 -3.91 -13.12 4.56
N THR A 259 -3.31 -12.09 5.12
CA THR A 259 -3.83 -11.28 6.23
C THR A 259 -5.01 -10.38 5.86
N GLY A 260 -5.24 -10.13 4.57
CA GLY A 260 -6.24 -9.20 4.05
C GLY A 260 -7.58 -9.84 3.64
N ARG A 261 -7.85 -11.08 4.02
CA ARG A 261 -9.08 -11.80 3.63
C ARG A 261 -10.38 -11.08 4.01
N GLY A 262 -10.34 -10.24 5.05
CA GLY A 262 -11.48 -9.42 5.46
C GLY A 262 -11.94 -8.36 4.45
N ALA A 263 -11.11 -8.06 3.45
CA ALA A 263 -11.41 -7.10 2.39
C ALA A 263 -12.04 -7.72 1.12
N ARG A 264 -12.33 -9.01 1.09
CA ARG A 264 -12.92 -9.68 -0.09
C ARG A 264 -14.31 -9.12 -0.40
N ILE A 265 -14.56 -8.82 -1.67
CA ILE A 265 -15.82 -8.22 -2.17
C ILE A 265 -16.43 -8.96 -3.36
N GLY A 266 -16.11 -10.24 -3.55
CA GLY A 266 -16.65 -11.05 -4.65
C GLY A 266 -16.09 -10.72 -6.04
N ARG A 267 -15.02 -9.92 -6.11
CA ARG A 267 -14.22 -9.61 -7.32
C ARG A 267 -12.74 -9.57 -6.96
N PRO A 268 -11.81 -9.60 -7.96
CA PRO A 268 -10.38 -9.49 -7.68
C PRO A 268 -10.03 -8.23 -6.90
N VAL A 269 -9.26 -8.38 -5.83
CA VAL A 269 -8.76 -7.30 -4.98
C VAL A 269 -7.28 -7.51 -4.75
N ALA A 270 -6.50 -6.46 -4.94
CA ALA A 270 -5.12 -6.35 -4.52
C ALA A 270 -5.04 -5.44 -3.30
N GLY A 271 -4.26 -5.77 -2.29
CA GLY A 271 -4.15 -4.92 -1.10
C GLY A 271 -3.13 -5.39 -0.09
N LYS A 272 -2.94 -4.61 0.95
CA LYS A 272 -2.01 -4.90 2.05
C LYS A 272 -2.55 -4.38 3.37
N THR A 273 -2.41 -5.19 4.40
CA THR A 273 -2.63 -4.82 5.80
C THR A 273 -1.41 -4.12 6.38
N GLY A 274 -1.65 -3.13 7.23
CA GLY A 274 -0.63 -2.52 8.08
C GLY A 274 -1.07 -2.58 9.54
N THR A 275 -0.14 -2.89 10.42
CA THR A 275 -0.36 -2.89 11.87
C THR A 275 0.95 -2.53 12.54
N THR A 276 0.93 -1.56 13.46
CA THR A 276 2.10 -1.26 14.29
C THR A 276 2.20 -2.22 15.47
N SER A 277 3.42 -2.40 15.99
CA SER A 277 3.71 -3.39 17.03
C SER A 277 2.84 -3.27 18.28
N ASP A 278 2.46 -2.04 18.65
CA ASP A 278 1.65 -1.76 19.84
C ASP A 278 0.16 -1.56 19.53
N TYR A 279 -0.31 -1.92 18.34
CA TYR A 279 -1.69 -1.67 17.89
C TYR A 279 -2.13 -0.20 18.00
N LYS A 280 -1.22 0.74 17.77
CA LYS A 280 -1.53 2.17 17.75
C LYS A 280 -2.16 2.60 16.44
N ASP A 281 -1.73 1.97 15.33
CA ASP A 281 -2.18 2.21 13.97
C ASP A 281 -2.52 0.91 13.28
N ALA A 282 -3.64 0.89 12.59
CA ALA A 282 -4.07 -0.20 11.74
C ALA A 282 -4.52 0.34 10.39
N TRP A 283 -4.05 -0.30 9.31
CA TRP A 283 -4.24 0.14 7.93
C TRP A 283 -4.72 -1.00 7.05
N PHE A 284 -5.57 -0.66 6.11
CA PHE A 284 -5.78 -1.48 4.92
C PHE A 284 -5.78 -0.57 3.69
N ILE A 285 -4.91 -0.86 2.74
CA ILE A 285 -4.85 -0.13 1.48
C ILE A 285 -4.97 -1.17 0.37
N GLY A 286 -5.92 -0.96 -0.52
CA GLY A 286 -6.18 -1.92 -1.59
C GLY A 286 -6.91 -1.29 -2.75
N PHE A 287 -6.98 -2.04 -3.84
CA PHE A 287 -7.59 -1.58 -5.07
C PHE A 287 -8.23 -2.70 -5.88
N THR A 288 -9.16 -2.30 -6.71
CA THR A 288 -9.58 -2.98 -7.94
C THR A 288 -9.11 -2.12 -9.12
N PRO A 289 -9.17 -2.57 -10.36
CA PRO A 289 -8.86 -1.70 -11.50
C PRO A 289 -9.74 -0.45 -11.61
N ASN A 290 -10.88 -0.43 -10.90
CA ASN A 290 -11.81 0.71 -10.89
C ASN A 290 -11.45 1.77 -9.85
N LEU A 291 -10.95 1.37 -8.68
CA LEU A 291 -10.89 2.24 -7.51
C LEU A 291 -9.79 1.82 -6.53
N VAL A 292 -9.07 2.81 -6.00
CA VAL A 292 -8.00 2.64 -4.99
C VAL A 292 -8.47 3.28 -3.70
N THR A 293 -8.45 2.54 -2.59
CA THR A 293 -8.94 3.03 -1.31
C THR A 293 -7.97 2.69 -0.19
N GLY A 294 -7.65 3.69 0.62
CA GLY A 294 -6.88 3.55 1.85
C GLY A 294 -7.75 3.83 3.07
N VAL A 295 -7.59 3.00 4.11
CA VAL A 295 -8.27 3.13 5.40
C VAL A 295 -7.24 3.07 6.53
N TRP A 296 -7.36 3.99 7.47
CA TRP A 296 -6.63 4.01 8.73
C TRP A 296 -7.60 4.00 9.90
N VAL A 297 -7.24 3.27 10.95
CA VAL A 297 -7.96 3.24 12.24
C VAL A 297 -6.94 3.42 13.37
N GLY A 298 -7.25 4.27 14.34
CA GLY A 298 -6.37 4.55 15.48
C GLY A 298 -6.99 5.48 16.51
N ASN A 299 -6.12 6.03 17.36
CA ASN A 299 -6.45 7.04 18.36
C ASN A 299 -5.58 8.28 18.16
N ASP A 300 -6.15 9.48 18.30
CA ASP A 300 -5.39 10.74 18.17
C ASP A 300 -4.32 10.88 19.25
N ASP A 301 -4.57 10.36 20.45
CA ASP A 301 -3.64 10.34 21.58
C ASP A 301 -2.61 9.20 21.53
N THR A 302 -2.54 8.48 20.41
CA THR A 302 -1.63 7.35 20.18
C THR A 302 -1.74 6.18 21.17
N LYS A 303 -2.82 6.11 21.94
CA LYS A 303 -3.07 4.97 22.84
C LYS A 303 -3.31 3.70 22.05
N PRO A 304 -2.79 2.56 22.51
CA PRO A 304 -3.02 1.27 21.86
C PRO A 304 -4.49 0.90 21.77
N MET A 305 -4.86 0.34 20.64
CA MET A 305 -6.17 -0.30 20.45
C MET A 305 -6.13 -1.74 20.99
N LYS A 306 -7.31 -2.35 21.21
CA LYS A 306 -7.43 -3.73 21.70
C LYS A 306 -7.37 -4.71 20.53
N LYS A 307 -6.15 -5.13 20.14
CA LYS A 307 -5.91 -6.09 19.06
C LYS A 307 -6.57 -5.71 17.73
N VAL A 308 -6.55 -4.42 17.38
CA VAL A 308 -6.98 -3.96 16.06
C VAL A 308 -5.80 -4.09 15.10
N ALA A 309 -5.95 -4.95 14.13
CA ALA A 309 -5.00 -5.16 13.04
C ALA A 309 -5.63 -4.72 11.71
N GLY A 310 -4.79 -4.51 10.70
CA GLY A 310 -5.24 -4.09 9.38
C GLY A 310 -6.27 -5.02 8.73
N GLY A 311 -6.18 -6.32 9.04
CA GLY A 311 -7.11 -7.36 8.53
C GLY A 311 -8.48 -7.40 9.19
N ASN A 312 -8.73 -6.60 10.24
CA ASN A 312 -10.05 -6.52 10.89
C ASN A 312 -10.72 -5.15 10.66
N LEU A 313 -10.73 -4.19 11.61
CA LEU A 313 -11.51 -2.96 11.42
C LEU A 313 -11.20 -2.20 10.11
N PRO A 314 -9.93 -1.94 9.73
CA PRO A 314 -9.65 -1.27 8.47
C PRO A 314 -10.14 -2.05 7.25
N ALA A 315 -9.90 -3.37 7.21
CA ALA A 315 -10.38 -4.22 6.11
C ALA A 315 -11.91 -4.28 6.05
N SER A 316 -12.61 -4.27 7.20
CA SER A 316 -14.07 -4.25 7.27
C SER A 316 -14.65 -2.93 6.74
N ILE A 317 -14.06 -1.78 7.09
CA ILE A 317 -14.46 -0.46 6.57
C ILE A 317 -14.24 -0.42 5.05
N TRP A 318 -13.08 -0.89 4.60
CA TRP A 318 -12.73 -0.98 3.18
C TRP A 318 -13.73 -1.86 2.41
N HIS A 319 -14.04 -3.04 2.94
CA HIS A 319 -15.03 -3.98 2.38
C HIS A 319 -16.40 -3.32 2.23
N GLU A 320 -16.93 -2.74 3.30
CA GLU A 320 -18.26 -2.11 3.31
C GLU A 320 -18.36 -0.99 2.28
N TYR A 321 -17.36 -0.12 2.26
CA TYR A 321 -17.30 0.96 1.29
C TYR A 321 -17.20 0.46 -0.15
N MET A 322 -16.27 -0.44 -0.45
CA MET A 322 -16.03 -0.91 -1.82
C MET A 322 -17.19 -1.75 -2.35
N MET A 323 -17.88 -2.51 -1.51
CA MET A 323 -19.09 -3.23 -1.89
C MET A 323 -20.21 -2.30 -2.40
N THR A 324 -20.37 -1.16 -1.74
CA THR A 324 -21.40 -0.17 -2.11
C THR A 324 -20.96 0.69 -3.29
N ALA A 325 -19.73 1.20 -3.27
CA ALA A 325 -19.18 2.05 -4.32
C ALA A 325 -19.10 1.34 -5.67
N LEU A 326 -18.68 0.07 -5.67
CA LEU A 326 -18.48 -0.70 -6.90
C LEU A 326 -19.71 -1.50 -7.36
N LYS A 327 -20.85 -1.36 -6.70
CA LYS A 327 -22.06 -2.16 -7.01
C LYS A 327 -22.48 -2.08 -8.49
N LYS A 328 -22.31 -0.92 -9.11
CA LYS A 328 -22.67 -0.68 -10.51
C LYS A 328 -21.47 -0.67 -11.46
N GLU A 329 -20.25 -0.82 -10.92
CA GLU A 329 -19.04 -0.80 -11.72
C GLU A 329 -18.73 -2.20 -12.29
N PRO A 330 -18.21 -2.29 -13.52
CA PRO A 330 -17.87 -3.57 -14.14
C PRO A 330 -16.78 -4.28 -13.32
N VAL A 331 -16.85 -5.61 -13.30
CA VAL A 331 -15.77 -6.43 -12.76
C VAL A 331 -14.63 -6.47 -13.77
N MET A 332 -13.45 -6.02 -13.36
CA MET A 332 -12.24 -6.00 -14.18
C MET A 332 -11.17 -6.88 -13.55
N GLU A 333 -10.31 -7.46 -14.37
CA GLU A 333 -9.20 -8.29 -13.92
C GLU A 333 -8.00 -7.43 -13.56
N ILE A 334 -7.33 -7.78 -12.46
CA ILE A 334 -6.04 -7.20 -12.09
C ILE A 334 -4.95 -7.87 -12.94
N PRO A 335 -4.12 -7.12 -13.68
CA PRO A 335 -3.03 -7.70 -14.46
C PRO A 335 -2.00 -8.36 -13.51
N MET A 336 -1.81 -9.67 -13.64
CA MET A 336 -0.88 -10.50 -12.85
C MET A 336 0.07 -11.26 -13.79
N GLN A 337 1.22 -11.69 -13.28
CA GLN A 337 2.17 -12.51 -14.03
C GLN A 337 1.74 -13.97 -14.02
N ASN A 338 1.38 -14.49 -12.85
CA ASN A 338 1.00 -15.87 -12.61
C ASN A 338 -0.51 -16.02 -12.30
N GLY A 339 -1.29 -15.01 -12.66
CA GLY A 339 -2.72 -15.00 -12.40
C GLY A 339 -3.41 -16.23 -13.01
N PRO A 340 -4.51 -16.70 -12.42
CA PRO A 340 -5.23 -17.85 -12.93
C PRO A 340 -5.68 -17.58 -14.36
N THR A 341 -5.20 -18.40 -15.28
CA THR A 341 -5.81 -18.49 -16.62
C THR A 341 -7.28 -18.89 -16.45
N LEU A 342 -8.13 -18.55 -17.41
CA LEU A 342 -9.55 -18.98 -17.42
C LEU A 342 -9.67 -20.49 -17.19
N ILE A 343 -8.72 -21.27 -17.70
CA ILE A 343 -8.63 -22.73 -17.52
C ILE A 343 -8.40 -23.10 -16.04
N ASN A 344 -7.50 -22.43 -15.33
CA ASN A 344 -7.26 -22.67 -13.90
C ASN A 344 -8.43 -22.23 -13.00
N ARG A 345 -9.23 -21.25 -13.45
CA ARG A 345 -10.47 -20.86 -12.77
C ARG A 345 -11.59 -21.89 -12.93
N LEU A 346 -11.69 -22.47 -14.11
CA LEU A 346 -12.74 -23.44 -14.45
C LEU A 346 -12.38 -24.87 -14.01
N LEU A 347 -11.10 -25.21 -13.95
CA LEU A 347 -10.59 -26.55 -13.70
C LEU A 347 -9.35 -26.50 -12.78
N PRO A 348 -9.53 -26.25 -11.47
CA PRO A 348 -8.42 -26.11 -10.51
C PRO A 348 -7.48 -27.34 -10.48
N TRP A 349 -7.95 -28.52 -10.88
CA TRP A 349 -7.19 -29.78 -10.93
C TRP A 349 -6.36 -29.96 -12.21
N LEU A 350 -6.46 -29.06 -13.20
CA LEU A 350 -5.68 -29.12 -14.44
C LEU A 350 -4.46 -28.19 -14.44
N SER A 351 -4.14 -27.58 -13.30
CA SER A 351 -2.91 -26.79 -13.18
C SER A 351 -1.70 -27.68 -13.40
N PRO A 352 -0.82 -27.39 -14.37
CA PRO A 352 0.40 -28.17 -14.55
C PRO A 352 1.29 -27.96 -13.32
N SER A 353 1.58 -29.04 -12.62
CA SER A 353 2.54 -29.07 -11.52
C SER A 353 4.00 -29.10 -12.00
N GLN A 354 4.31 -28.49 -13.13
CA GLN A 354 5.68 -28.43 -13.67
C GLN A 354 6.00 -27.04 -14.20
N PRO A 355 7.17 -26.48 -13.85
CA PRO A 355 7.65 -25.27 -14.50
C PRO A 355 7.96 -25.55 -15.96
N LEU A 356 7.44 -24.73 -16.86
CA LEU A 356 7.84 -24.73 -18.26
C LEU A 356 9.33 -24.36 -18.31
N THR A 357 10.18 -25.34 -18.61
CA THR A 357 11.56 -25.08 -19.02
C THR A 357 11.53 -24.33 -20.35
N PRO A 358 12.23 -23.19 -20.48
CA PRO A 358 12.35 -22.54 -21.77
C PRO A 358 13.11 -23.42 -22.75
N PRO A 359 12.76 -23.44 -24.04
CA PRO A 359 13.51 -24.22 -25.04
C PRO A 359 14.89 -23.59 -25.24
N GLY A 360 15.93 -24.37 -24.89
CA GLY A 360 17.30 -24.27 -25.42
C GLY A 360 18.00 -22.91 -25.32
N GLY A 361 18.41 -22.51 -24.14
CA GLY A 361 19.48 -21.54 -23.95
C GLY A 361 20.59 -22.19 -23.12
N THR A 362 21.83 -22.11 -23.62
CA THR A 362 23.03 -22.63 -22.99
C THR A 362 23.13 -22.21 -21.53
N GLN A 363 23.39 -23.20 -20.69
CA GLN A 363 23.69 -23.02 -19.27
C GLN A 363 25.00 -22.26 -19.13
N ASP A 364 24.93 -20.99 -18.79
CA ASP A 364 26.03 -20.32 -18.10
C ASP A 364 25.71 -20.33 -16.60
N ALA A 365 26.58 -21.00 -15.86
CA ALA A 365 26.48 -21.25 -14.45
C ALA A 365 26.44 -19.94 -13.63
N VAL A 366 25.37 -19.74 -12.87
CA VAL A 366 25.30 -18.74 -11.80
C VAL A 366 26.21 -19.21 -10.66
N PRO A 367 27.19 -18.41 -10.19
CA PRO A 367 28.05 -18.83 -9.07
C PRO A 367 27.26 -18.82 -7.76
N THR A 368 27.26 -19.95 -7.09
CA THR A 368 26.80 -20.15 -5.72
C THR A 368 27.65 -19.30 -4.76
N PRO A 369 27.09 -18.60 -3.78
CA PRO A 369 27.88 -17.93 -2.74
C PRO A 369 28.65 -18.94 -1.93
N GLY A 370 30.01 -18.84 -1.98
CA GLY A 370 30.93 -19.79 -1.38
C GLY A 370 30.85 -19.84 0.13
N ALA A 371 30.89 -21.08 0.63
CA ALA A 371 31.16 -21.39 2.01
C ALA A 371 32.56 -20.92 2.40
N ILE A 372 32.68 -20.28 3.54
CA ILE A 372 33.96 -19.86 4.14
C ILE A 372 34.62 -21.13 4.71
N HIS A 373 35.64 -21.59 4.06
CA HIS A 373 36.57 -22.59 4.62
C HIS A 373 37.62 -21.85 5.46
N THR A 374 37.60 -22.09 6.77
CA THR A 374 38.74 -21.83 7.66
C THR A 374 39.67 -23.05 7.60
N GLY A 375 40.89 -22.81 7.11
CA GLY A 375 41.97 -23.79 7.19
C GLY A 375 43.29 -23.11 7.60
N PRO A 376 44.16 -23.74 8.37
CA PRO A 376 45.19 -23.07 9.15
C PRO A 376 46.43 -22.67 8.36
N ALA A 377 47.06 -21.62 8.82
CA ALA A 377 48.35 -21.11 8.36
C ALA A 377 49.48 -22.10 8.62
N ALA A 378 50.24 -22.45 7.58
CA ALA A 378 51.58 -23.00 7.71
C ALA A 378 52.62 -21.99 7.20
N ALA A 379 53.46 -21.58 8.11
CA ALA A 379 54.61 -20.75 7.87
C ALA A 379 55.69 -21.56 7.13
N GLN A 380 56.38 -20.95 6.15
CA GLN A 380 57.72 -21.36 5.75
C GLN A 380 58.64 -20.14 5.50
N PRO A 381 59.96 -20.28 5.68
CA PRO A 381 60.88 -19.21 6.02
C PRO A 381 61.57 -18.56 4.81
N VAL A 382 61.97 -17.30 5.04
CA VAL A 382 62.84 -16.50 4.19
C VAL A 382 64.28 -17.07 4.21
N GLN A 383 64.90 -17.26 3.04
CA GLN A 383 66.34 -17.19 2.87
C GLN A 383 66.70 -16.30 1.71
N GLN A 384 67.54 -15.33 2.09
CA GLN A 384 68.47 -14.42 1.38
C GLN A 384 67.84 -13.32 0.51
#